data_d642c54b8de85c6d25b94f5434785b6b
#
_entry.id   d642c54b8de85c6d25b94f5434785b6b
#
_cell.length_a   1.000
_cell.length_b   1.000
_cell.length_c   1.000
_cell.angle_alpha   90.00
_cell.angle_beta   90.00
_cell.angle_gamma   90.00
#
_symmetry.space_group_name_H-M   'P 1'
#
loop_
_entity.id
_entity.type
_entity.pdbx_description
1 polymer ?
#
loop_
_entity_poly.entity_id
_entity_poly.type
_entity_poly.pdbx_seq_one_letter_code
_entity_poly.pdbx_strand_id
1 'polypeptide(L)'
;MNYWLVKQEPTAYAWEDFVKDGKTAWTGVRNFQARNHLRAMAPGDHVLYYHSVTGKCVVGIAEVVRAAYPDSTASEGDWSCVDLKPVSALKHPVLLEQIKAEPALAEIGLLRQSRLSVMPLTKTTFAKIVQISKK
;
A
#
# COMPACT_ATOMS: atom_id res chain seq x y z
N MET A 1 -9.72 4.40 12.74
CA MET A 1 -8.70 4.40 11.69
C MET A 1 -8.28 2.99 11.34
N ASN A 2 -8.22 2.66 10.07
CA ASN A 2 -7.72 1.38 9.59
C ASN A 2 -6.36 1.55 8.92
N TYR A 3 -5.68 0.44 8.72
CA TYR A 3 -4.33 0.41 8.17
C TYR A 3 -4.29 -0.55 6.98
N TRP A 4 -3.52 -0.16 5.96
CA TRP A 4 -3.47 -0.86 4.68
C TRP A 4 -2.04 -0.92 4.15
N LEU A 5 -1.82 -1.78 3.16
CA LEU A 5 -0.59 -1.81 2.37
C LEU A 5 -0.97 -1.90 0.90
N VAL A 6 -0.34 -1.07 0.08
CA VAL A 6 -0.51 -1.12 -1.38
C VAL A 6 0.83 -1.40 -2.02
N LYS A 7 0.81 -2.12 -3.14
CA LYS A 7 2.00 -2.47 -3.90
C LYS A 7 2.00 -1.74 -5.23
N GLN A 8 3.19 -1.31 -5.65
CA GLN A 8 3.41 -0.78 -6.99
C GLN A 8 4.84 -1.06 -7.42
N GLU A 9 5.03 -1.34 -8.71
CA GLU A 9 6.36 -1.47 -9.26
C GLU A 9 7.01 -0.09 -9.35
N PRO A 10 8.25 0.09 -8.86
CA PRO A 10 8.89 1.41 -8.91
C PRO A 10 9.16 1.91 -10.33
N THR A 11 9.25 1.00 -11.32
CA THR A 11 9.36 1.39 -12.72
C THR A 11 8.06 1.97 -13.29
N ALA A 12 6.91 1.62 -12.69
CA ALA A 12 5.62 2.16 -13.08
C ALA A 12 5.28 3.43 -12.31
N TYR A 13 5.47 3.40 -10.98
CA TYR A 13 5.19 4.55 -10.12
C TYR A 13 5.95 4.40 -8.81
N ALA A 14 7.11 5.05 -8.72
CA ALA A 14 7.96 5.00 -7.54
C ALA A 14 7.47 5.94 -6.44
N TRP A 15 7.95 5.72 -5.23
CA TRP A 15 7.65 6.60 -4.08
C TRP A 15 8.03 8.06 -4.40
N GLU A 16 9.17 8.28 -5.07
CA GLU A 16 9.62 9.62 -5.44
C GLU A 16 8.65 10.33 -6.39
N ASP A 17 8.06 9.57 -7.32
CA ASP A 17 7.04 10.11 -8.24
C ASP A 17 5.79 10.53 -7.46
N PHE A 18 5.42 9.71 -6.50
CA PHE A 18 4.26 9.95 -5.63
C PHE A 18 4.47 11.21 -4.77
N VAL A 19 5.64 11.35 -4.18
CA VAL A 19 6.00 12.54 -3.38
C VAL A 19 5.96 13.80 -4.26
N LYS A 20 6.49 13.70 -5.46
CA LYS A 20 6.51 14.82 -6.42
C LYS A 20 5.08 15.23 -6.81
N ASP A 21 4.20 14.26 -7.03
CA ASP A 21 2.82 14.53 -7.40
C ASP A 21 1.99 15.08 -6.22
N GLY A 22 2.35 14.75 -4.99
CA GLY A 22 1.68 15.21 -3.78
C GLY A 22 0.35 14.53 -3.49
N LYS A 23 -0.31 13.98 -4.49
CA LYS A 23 -1.56 13.23 -4.40
C LYS A 23 -1.74 12.45 -5.70
N THR A 24 -2.31 11.26 -5.60
CA THR A 24 -2.60 10.48 -6.80
C THR A 24 -3.89 9.67 -6.63
N ALA A 25 -4.58 9.43 -7.74
CA ALA A 25 -5.65 8.44 -7.80
C ALA A 25 -5.02 7.07 -7.97
N TRP A 26 -5.31 6.15 -7.05
CA TRP A 26 -4.75 4.79 -7.08
C TRP A 26 -5.55 3.92 -8.03
N THR A 27 -5.29 4.08 -9.32
CA THR A 27 -6.01 3.44 -10.41
C THR A 27 -5.33 2.13 -10.85
N GLY A 28 -5.99 1.39 -11.74
CA GLY A 28 -5.41 0.22 -12.36
C GLY A 28 -5.51 -1.07 -11.57
N VAL A 29 -6.21 -1.07 -10.43
CA VAL A 29 -6.42 -2.29 -9.63
C VAL A 29 -7.47 -3.15 -10.33
N ARG A 30 -7.10 -4.38 -10.70
CA ARG A 30 -7.94 -5.29 -11.50
C ARG A 30 -8.09 -6.68 -10.87
N ASN A 31 -8.00 -6.73 -9.53
CA ASN A 31 -8.26 -7.92 -8.73
C ASN A 31 -9.47 -7.65 -7.84
N PHE A 32 -10.44 -8.55 -7.80
CA PHE A 32 -11.69 -8.32 -7.05
C PHE A 32 -11.46 -8.15 -5.54
N GLN A 33 -10.57 -8.93 -4.96
CA GLN A 33 -10.26 -8.82 -3.55
C GLN A 33 -9.60 -7.47 -3.23
N ALA A 34 -8.62 -7.07 -4.04
CA ALA A 34 -7.95 -5.78 -3.89
C ALA A 34 -8.94 -4.62 -4.06
N ARG A 35 -9.84 -4.70 -5.05
CA ARG A 35 -10.90 -3.71 -5.24
C ARG A 35 -11.76 -3.57 -3.99
N ASN A 36 -12.15 -4.70 -3.40
CA ASN A 36 -12.99 -4.68 -2.20
C ASN A 36 -12.25 -4.03 -1.02
N HIS A 37 -10.94 -4.22 -0.92
CA HIS A 37 -10.13 -3.53 0.08
C HIS A 37 -10.11 -2.01 -0.17
N LEU A 38 -9.94 -1.58 -1.42
CA LEU A 38 -10.02 -0.15 -1.74
C LEU A 38 -11.36 0.44 -1.30
N ARG A 39 -12.45 -0.29 -1.53
CA ARG A 39 -13.81 0.16 -1.15
C ARG A 39 -14.00 0.26 0.36
N ALA A 40 -13.21 -0.46 1.13
CA ALA A 40 -13.27 -0.43 2.59
C ALA A 40 -12.42 0.69 3.20
N MET A 41 -11.57 1.33 2.42
CA MET A 41 -10.73 2.43 2.90
C MET A 41 -11.57 3.69 3.18
N ALA A 42 -11.19 4.42 4.23
CA ALA A 42 -11.82 5.68 4.59
C ALA A 42 -10.79 6.80 4.68
N PRO A 43 -11.18 8.06 4.38
CA PRO A 43 -10.26 9.18 4.55
C PRO A 43 -9.64 9.19 5.94
N GLY A 44 -8.34 9.44 6.02
CA GLY A 44 -7.56 9.39 7.26
C GLY A 44 -6.88 8.08 7.54
N ASP A 45 -7.26 6.98 6.85
CA ASP A 45 -6.58 5.70 7.02
C ASP A 45 -5.14 5.81 6.53
N HIS A 46 -4.23 5.11 7.20
CA HIS A 46 -2.82 5.07 6.81
C HIS A 46 -2.52 3.86 5.94
N VAL A 47 -1.64 4.07 4.97
CA VAL A 47 -1.31 3.07 3.95
C VAL A 47 0.20 2.98 3.81
N LEU A 48 0.75 1.76 3.94
CA LEU A 48 2.15 1.53 3.64
C LEU A 48 2.34 1.35 2.13
N TYR A 49 3.35 2.00 1.58
CA TYR A 49 3.69 1.94 0.16
C TYR A 49 4.82 0.93 -0.04
N TYR A 50 4.55 -0.13 -0.78
CA TYR A 50 5.50 -1.21 -1.02
C TYR A 50 5.93 -1.22 -2.49
N HIS A 51 7.26 -1.18 -2.72
CA HIS A 51 7.83 -1.39 -4.05
C HIS A 51 7.88 -2.90 -4.32
N SER A 52 7.13 -3.35 -5.33
CA SER A 52 7.10 -4.75 -5.73
C SER A 52 8.05 -4.99 -6.90
N VAL A 53 8.39 -6.25 -7.15
CA VAL A 53 9.25 -6.72 -8.23
C VAL A 53 10.70 -6.28 -8.05
N THR A 54 10.97 -4.97 -8.09
CA THR A 54 12.32 -4.41 -7.94
C THR A 54 12.44 -3.75 -6.58
N GLY A 55 13.48 -4.11 -5.82
CA GLY A 55 13.74 -3.57 -4.50
C GLY A 55 12.97 -4.25 -3.37
N LYS A 56 11.76 -4.68 -3.61
CA LYS A 56 10.89 -5.43 -2.67
C LYS A 56 10.99 -4.92 -1.23
N CYS A 57 10.46 -3.72 -0.99
CA CYS A 57 10.56 -3.07 0.31
C CYS A 57 9.41 -2.09 0.54
N VAL A 58 9.07 -1.89 1.81
CA VAL A 58 8.16 -0.82 2.23
C VAL A 58 8.97 0.46 2.34
N VAL A 59 8.53 1.51 1.66
CA VAL A 59 9.33 2.75 1.52
C VAL A 59 8.73 3.97 2.19
N GLY A 60 7.42 3.98 2.43
CA GLY A 60 6.80 5.17 2.99
C GLY A 60 5.39 4.93 3.51
N ILE A 61 4.85 5.97 4.12
CA ILE A 61 3.49 6.00 4.65
C ILE A 61 2.68 7.00 3.83
N ALA A 62 1.52 6.57 3.36
CA ALA A 62 0.53 7.39 2.68
C ALA A 62 -0.74 7.48 3.53
N GLU A 63 -1.65 8.35 3.13
CA GLU A 63 -2.94 8.53 3.78
C GLU A 63 -4.03 8.59 2.72
N VAL A 64 -5.18 7.96 3.02
CA VAL A 64 -6.36 8.05 2.17
C VAL A 64 -6.96 9.44 2.31
N VAL A 65 -7.16 10.14 1.19
CA VAL A 65 -7.77 11.48 1.20
C VAL A 65 -9.15 11.50 0.54
N ARG A 66 -9.46 10.50 -0.29
CA ARG A 66 -10.79 10.34 -0.89
C ARG A 66 -11.16 8.87 -0.92
N ALA A 67 -12.35 8.55 -0.42
CA ALA A 67 -12.88 7.18 -0.43
C ALA A 67 -13.17 6.70 -1.86
N ALA A 68 -13.41 5.41 -2.01
CA ALA A 68 -13.55 4.76 -3.31
C ALA A 68 -14.56 5.43 -4.23
N TYR A 69 -14.18 5.57 -5.49
CA TYR A 69 -15.02 6.07 -6.57
C TYR A 69 -14.66 5.31 -7.85
N PRO A 70 -15.50 5.39 -8.90
CA PRO A 70 -15.23 4.62 -10.13
C PRO A 70 -13.87 4.95 -10.74
N ASP A 71 -13.13 3.92 -11.14
CA ASP A 71 -11.84 4.04 -11.81
C ASP A 71 -12.06 4.34 -13.28
N SER A 72 -11.79 5.59 -13.69
CA SER A 72 -12.01 6.05 -15.05
C SER A 72 -11.03 5.44 -16.06
N THR A 73 -9.97 4.77 -15.60
CA THR A 73 -9.01 4.11 -16.50
C THR A 73 -9.51 2.75 -16.97
N ALA A 74 -10.57 2.22 -16.34
CA ALA A 74 -11.14 0.94 -16.74
C ALA A 74 -12.02 1.13 -17.99
N SER A 75 -11.78 0.31 -19.01
CA SER A 75 -12.59 0.32 -20.23
C SER A 75 -13.92 -0.40 -20.04
N GLU A 76 -13.95 -1.38 -19.11
CA GLU A 76 -15.16 -2.12 -18.77
C GLU A 76 -15.02 -2.69 -17.36
N GLY A 77 -16.16 -3.09 -16.78
CA GLY A 77 -16.19 -3.67 -15.45
C GLY A 77 -16.38 -2.64 -14.34
N ASP A 78 -16.61 -3.14 -13.15
CA ASP A 78 -16.89 -2.33 -11.96
C ASP A 78 -15.63 -2.23 -11.09
N TRP A 79 -14.78 -1.27 -11.43
CA TRP A 79 -13.51 -1.05 -10.75
C TRP A 79 -13.51 0.28 -10.02
N SER A 80 -12.75 0.33 -8.93
CA SER A 80 -12.70 1.49 -8.05
C SER A 80 -11.27 1.95 -7.84
N CYS A 81 -11.12 3.21 -7.48
CA CYS A 81 -9.86 3.78 -7.03
C CYS A 81 -10.13 4.66 -5.80
N VAL A 82 -9.06 4.96 -5.09
CA VAL A 82 -9.06 5.91 -3.97
C VAL A 82 -8.01 6.96 -4.25
N ASP A 83 -8.08 8.11 -3.59
CA ASP A 83 -7.00 9.09 -3.65
C ASP A 83 -6.12 8.93 -2.43
N LEU A 84 -4.81 8.91 -2.66
CA LEU A 84 -3.78 8.81 -1.63
C LEU A 84 -2.85 10.02 -1.72
N LYS A 85 -2.32 10.44 -0.57
CA LYS A 85 -1.24 11.43 -0.51
C LYS A 85 -0.07 10.85 0.29
N PRO A 86 1.18 11.25 -0.01
CA PRO A 86 2.31 10.84 0.81
C PRO A 86 2.28 11.57 2.15
N VAL A 87 2.62 10.85 3.22
CA VAL A 87 2.76 11.42 4.58
C VAL A 87 4.22 11.56 4.92
N SER A 88 4.97 10.46 4.88
CA SER A 88 6.40 10.48 5.18
C SER A 88 7.09 9.24 4.62
N ALA A 89 8.34 9.41 4.18
CA ALA A 89 9.19 8.28 3.88
C ALA A 89 9.53 7.56 5.18
N LEU A 90 9.73 6.24 5.14
CA LEU A 90 10.28 5.52 6.27
C LEU A 90 11.74 5.91 6.46
N LYS A 91 12.23 5.87 7.69
CA LYS A 91 13.63 6.20 7.99
C LYS A 91 14.58 5.33 7.16
N HIS A 92 14.30 4.03 7.10
CA HIS A 92 14.97 3.08 6.23
C HIS A 92 13.92 2.22 5.54
N PRO A 93 14.08 1.87 4.27
CA PRO A 93 13.18 0.91 3.64
C PRO A 93 13.17 -0.41 4.41
N VAL A 94 11.99 -1.00 4.57
CA VAL A 94 11.86 -2.30 5.23
C VAL A 94 11.82 -3.37 4.15
N LEU A 95 12.89 -4.16 4.05
CA LEU A 95 13.03 -5.17 3.02
C LEU A 95 12.08 -6.35 3.27
N LEU A 96 11.63 -6.96 2.18
CA LEU A 96 10.80 -8.17 2.27
C LEU A 96 11.47 -9.25 3.13
N GLU A 97 12.80 -9.37 3.04
CA GLU A 97 13.55 -10.34 3.86
C GLU A 97 13.43 -10.05 5.35
N GLN A 98 13.44 -8.77 5.74
CA GLN A 98 13.26 -8.38 7.14
C GLN A 98 11.84 -8.71 7.62
N ILE A 99 10.85 -8.53 6.76
CA ILE A 99 9.45 -8.88 7.07
C ILE A 99 9.31 -10.38 7.25
N LYS A 100 9.91 -11.18 6.35
CA LYS A 100 9.88 -12.64 6.45
C LYS A 100 10.57 -13.16 7.71
N ALA A 101 11.60 -12.46 8.18
CA ALA A 101 12.35 -12.86 9.36
C ALA A 101 11.65 -12.50 10.67
N GLU A 102 10.60 -11.68 10.63
CA GLU A 102 9.88 -11.25 11.84
C GLU A 102 8.67 -12.14 12.10
N PRO A 103 8.68 -12.95 13.20
CA PRO A 103 7.55 -13.84 13.49
C PRO A 103 6.20 -13.14 13.63
N ALA A 104 6.18 -11.90 14.13
CA ALA A 104 4.96 -11.13 14.31
C ALA A 104 4.29 -10.77 12.98
N LEU A 105 5.01 -10.88 11.87
CA LEU A 105 4.52 -10.54 10.52
C LEU A 105 4.27 -11.77 9.64
N ALA A 106 4.39 -12.98 10.20
CA ALA A 106 4.34 -14.23 9.41
C ALA A 106 3.01 -14.42 8.66
N GLU A 107 1.92 -13.88 9.18
CA GLU A 107 0.57 -14.12 8.64
C GLU A 107 0.02 -12.97 7.79
N ILE A 108 0.77 -11.89 7.58
CA ILE A 108 0.24 -10.75 6.81
C ILE A 108 0.04 -11.11 5.35
N GLY A 109 -0.93 -10.43 4.70
CA GLY A 109 -1.29 -10.71 3.31
C GLY A 109 -0.13 -10.57 2.33
N LEU A 110 0.82 -9.68 2.62
CA LEU A 110 2.03 -9.53 1.80
C LEU A 110 2.78 -10.85 1.61
N LEU A 111 2.84 -11.68 2.65
CA LEU A 111 3.54 -12.96 2.61
C LEU A 111 2.63 -14.10 2.19
N ARG A 112 1.34 -14.04 2.54
CA ARG A 112 0.39 -15.13 2.28
C ARG A 112 -0.28 -15.07 0.92
N GLN A 113 -0.41 -13.87 0.36
CA GLN A 113 -1.09 -13.64 -0.91
C GLN A 113 -0.20 -12.80 -1.82
N SER A 114 0.78 -13.42 -2.45
CA SER A 114 1.82 -12.74 -3.22
C SER A 114 1.28 -11.91 -4.40
N ARG A 115 0.09 -12.23 -4.90
CA ARG A 115 -0.51 -11.52 -6.04
C ARG A 115 -1.50 -10.43 -5.63
N LEU A 116 -1.78 -10.31 -4.34
CA LEU A 116 -2.69 -9.28 -3.86
C LEU A 116 -1.94 -7.95 -3.75
N SER A 117 -2.46 -6.92 -4.40
CA SER A 117 -1.79 -5.60 -4.47
C SER A 117 -2.32 -4.58 -3.46
N VAL A 118 -3.42 -4.87 -2.80
CA VAL A 118 -4.02 -4.03 -1.76
C VAL A 118 -4.49 -4.94 -0.64
N MET A 119 -4.07 -4.68 0.59
CA MET A 119 -4.40 -5.56 1.71
C MET A 119 -4.56 -4.79 3.02
N PRO A 120 -5.40 -5.27 3.93
CA PRO A 120 -5.51 -4.67 5.25
C PRO A 120 -4.34 -5.08 6.13
N LEU A 121 -4.01 -4.23 7.08
CA LEU A 121 -3.05 -4.50 8.15
C LEU A 121 -3.73 -4.23 9.48
N THR A 122 -3.32 -4.95 10.51
CA THR A 122 -3.71 -4.57 11.88
C THR A 122 -2.86 -3.39 12.32
N LYS A 123 -3.32 -2.65 13.32
CA LYS A 123 -2.54 -1.57 13.92
C LYS A 123 -1.18 -2.10 14.39
N THR A 124 -1.17 -3.28 15.00
CA THR A 124 0.05 -3.92 15.51
C THR A 124 1.04 -4.22 14.40
N THR A 125 0.59 -4.80 13.28
CA THR A 125 1.49 -5.12 12.16
C THR A 125 2.01 -3.86 11.48
N PHE A 126 1.17 -2.84 11.30
CA PHE A 126 1.60 -1.54 10.78
C PHE A 126 2.70 -0.94 11.66
N ALA A 127 2.46 -0.87 12.97
CA ALA A 127 3.42 -0.31 13.93
C ALA A 127 4.73 -1.10 13.94
N LYS A 128 4.67 -2.43 13.80
CA LYS A 128 5.85 -3.29 13.78
C LYS A 128 6.73 -2.99 12.56
N ILE A 129 6.13 -2.84 11.40
CA ILE A 129 6.88 -2.52 10.17
C ILE A 129 7.56 -1.16 10.31
N VAL A 130 6.83 -0.15 10.81
CA VAL A 130 7.40 1.19 11.03
C VAL A 130 8.55 1.12 12.05
N GLN A 131 8.40 0.32 13.10
CA GLN A 131 9.45 0.13 14.12
C GLN A 131 10.72 -0.46 13.49
N ILE A 132 10.58 -1.49 12.64
CA ILE A 132 11.72 -2.09 11.93
C ILE A 132 12.46 -1.04 11.11
N SER A 133 11.74 -0.12 10.49
CA SER A 133 12.35 0.94 9.67
C SER A 133 13.25 1.90 10.44
N LYS A 134 13.10 1.95 11.75
CA LYS A 134 13.86 2.88 12.61
C LYS A 134 15.16 2.30 13.15
N LYS A 135 15.38 1.03 12.91
CA LYS A 135 16.58 0.33 13.43
C LYS A 135 17.82 0.50 12.54
#